data_fda2f1ca1b2faf13a7a489bd0d7eb648
#
_entry.id   fda2f1ca1b2faf13a7a489bd0d7eb648
#
_cell.length_a   1.000
_cell.length_b   1.000
_cell.length_c   1.000
_cell.angle_alpha   90.00
_cell.angle_beta   90.00
_cell.angle_gamma   90.00
#
_symmetry.space_group_name_H-M   'P 1'
#
loop_
_entity.id
_entity.type
_entity.pdbx_description
1 polymer ?
#
loop_
_entity_poly.entity_id
_entity_poly.type
_entity_poly.pdbx_seq_one_letter_code
_entity_poly.pdbx_strand_id
1 'polypeptide(L)'
;MRLAGFSFALASMLIAGVASADDRRVVAVMVDGTIDLSAALPKTWSVSNAASFNAAMRALGQTTPVGKALKSGRRDALIERARKAAVADNDEAVLLVSVERQRKARLVTIVLVDPAHDTPTLDTTVTLPASPSASDAQKLMAAIAGPLDSIPATKPTPKATTPETPQLQEVLAPAPPPPADEAERTSGDATRAIADLSVGVLLGSRHFSYKDAIGRNLRPYDVDAAPMLGVAMELHPFTDTPVLKEIGFYGDFSSAIALASATQSGAAVGTQWARYDIGGRVRVRVGNHERPVMFGASGGYGLEVFRFTDATTIDPQLPSVSYGFIRGLLDVRVPIGPVALSAAIGYLHVVANGDVGLRVRGTRNAGVEATVGAAVPFAHAFEARLSGTYTRFFYSFDPVPGDTYVAGGALDQFLTGKLALAWMY
;
A
#
# COMPACT_ATOMS: atom_id res chain seq x y z
N MET A 1 -9.43 4.90 42.57
CA MET A 1 -10.31 4.83 41.41
C MET A 1 -10.62 6.27 41.00
N ARG A 2 -9.80 6.86 40.11
CA ARG A 2 -10.00 8.21 39.56
C ARG A 2 -10.09 8.07 38.06
N LEU A 3 -11.32 8.24 37.52
CA LEU A 3 -11.59 8.36 36.09
C LEU A 3 -11.05 9.72 35.64
N ALA A 4 -9.96 9.70 34.89
CA ALA A 4 -9.46 10.88 34.19
C ALA A 4 -10.30 11.03 32.91
N GLY A 5 -11.06 12.14 32.83
CA GLY A 5 -11.86 12.47 31.67
C GLY A 5 -10.97 12.76 30.47
N PHE A 6 -11.14 11.97 29.41
CA PHE A 6 -10.59 12.26 28.08
C PHE A 6 -11.50 13.31 27.43
N SER A 7 -11.08 14.57 27.51
CA SER A 7 -11.64 15.64 26.69
C SER A 7 -11.13 15.47 25.26
N PHE A 8 -11.98 15.01 24.36
CA PHE A 8 -11.76 15.05 22.92
C PHE A 8 -11.82 16.52 22.47
N ALA A 9 -10.69 17.19 22.44
CA ALA A 9 -10.52 18.42 21.68
C ALA A 9 -10.40 18.02 20.21
N LEU A 10 -11.52 18.08 19.48
CA LEU A 10 -11.56 18.00 18.02
C LEU A 10 -10.96 19.31 17.51
N ALA A 11 -9.64 19.35 17.41
CA ALA A 11 -8.92 20.47 16.81
C ALA A 11 -9.24 20.49 15.32
N SER A 12 -9.98 21.51 14.93
CA SER A 12 -10.18 21.95 13.54
C SER A 12 -8.81 22.27 12.93
N MET A 13 -8.17 21.27 12.35
CA MET A 13 -7.02 21.40 11.44
C MET A 13 -7.52 21.10 10.04
N LEU A 14 -8.42 21.96 9.57
CA LEU A 14 -8.78 22.05 8.17
C LEU A 14 -7.84 23.07 7.52
N ILE A 15 -6.97 22.54 6.65
CA ILE A 15 -6.48 23.18 5.42
C ILE A 15 -5.73 24.49 5.58
N ALA A 16 -4.43 24.38 5.76
CA ALA A 16 -3.44 25.24 5.12
C ALA A 16 -2.18 24.41 4.87
N GLY A 17 -2.31 23.48 3.97
CA GLY A 17 -1.25 22.79 3.28
C GLY A 17 -1.66 22.81 1.83
N VAL A 18 -1.59 23.97 1.18
CA VAL A 18 -1.34 24.01 -0.26
C VAL A 18 -0.07 23.18 -0.40
N ALA A 19 -0.21 21.95 -0.86
CA ALA A 19 0.91 21.18 -1.33
C ALA A 19 1.62 22.11 -2.31
N SER A 20 2.76 22.64 -1.89
CA SER A 20 3.77 23.11 -2.80
C SER A 20 3.92 21.99 -3.79
N ALA A 21 3.47 22.19 -5.03
CA ALA A 21 3.73 21.29 -6.12
C ALA A 21 5.24 21.08 -6.07
N ASP A 22 5.64 19.84 -5.79
CA ASP A 22 7.04 19.50 -5.62
C ASP A 22 7.66 19.83 -6.99
N ASP A 23 8.48 20.86 -7.08
CA ASP A 23 9.13 21.33 -8.31
C ASP A 23 10.16 20.31 -8.84
N ARG A 24 10.08 19.05 -8.33
CA ARG A 24 10.94 17.98 -8.76
C ARG A 24 10.49 17.44 -10.11
N ARG A 25 11.47 17.27 -10.94
CA ARG A 25 11.32 16.66 -12.26
C ARG A 25 10.94 15.18 -12.12
N VAL A 26 10.16 14.66 -13.04
CA VAL A 26 9.62 13.30 -12.97
C VAL A 26 10.29 12.38 -13.97
N VAL A 27 10.80 11.24 -13.47
CA VAL A 27 11.40 10.18 -14.29
C VAL A 27 10.64 8.87 -14.12
N ALA A 28 10.21 8.26 -15.23
CA ALA A 28 9.70 6.90 -15.22
C ALA A 28 10.87 5.90 -15.13
N VAL A 29 10.76 4.91 -14.24
CA VAL A 29 11.80 3.91 -14.05
C VAL A 29 11.24 2.53 -14.31
N MET A 30 11.84 1.80 -15.27
CA MET A 30 11.49 0.42 -15.60
C MET A 30 12.69 -0.48 -15.37
N VAL A 31 12.61 -1.37 -14.38
CA VAL A 31 13.72 -2.24 -13.97
C VAL A 31 13.38 -3.71 -14.25
N ASP A 32 14.27 -4.40 -14.94
CA ASP A 32 14.25 -5.86 -15.07
C ASP A 32 15.41 -6.45 -14.24
N GLY A 33 15.03 -6.98 -13.07
CA GLY A 33 15.95 -7.49 -12.06
C GLY A 33 15.82 -6.81 -10.70
N THR A 34 16.64 -7.19 -9.73
CA THR A 34 16.62 -6.67 -8.35
C THR A 34 17.71 -5.61 -8.17
N ILE A 35 17.36 -4.35 -8.30
CA ILE A 35 18.22 -3.22 -7.93
C ILE A 35 17.32 -2.07 -7.45
N ASP A 36 17.68 -1.45 -6.35
CA ASP A 36 17.01 -0.24 -5.87
C ASP A 36 17.71 0.98 -6.45
N LEU A 37 17.00 1.72 -7.31
CA LEU A 37 17.49 2.92 -7.94
C LEU A 37 16.95 4.20 -7.29
N SER A 38 16.05 4.10 -6.34
CA SER A 38 15.47 5.27 -5.67
C SER A 38 16.52 6.08 -4.93
N ALA A 39 17.49 5.38 -4.32
CA ALA A 39 18.66 5.99 -3.68
C ALA A 39 19.72 6.50 -4.67
N ALA A 40 19.61 6.14 -5.96
CA ALA A 40 20.57 6.48 -7.01
C ALA A 40 20.13 7.69 -7.86
N LEU A 41 18.96 8.26 -7.64
CA LEU A 41 18.47 9.43 -8.36
C LEU A 41 18.89 10.74 -7.66
N PRO A 42 19.24 11.79 -8.43
CA PRO A 42 19.46 13.12 -7.86
C PRO A 42 18.22 13.63 -7.13
N LYS A 43 18.40 14.44 -6.07
CA LYS A 43 17.30 15.00 -5.27
C LYS A 43 16.34 15.89 -6.06
N THR A 44 16.76 16.37 -7.22
CA THR A 44 15.97 17.18 -8.17
C THR A 44 14.97 16.36 -8.96
N TRP A 45 15.06 15.03 -8.90
CA TRP A 45 14.22 14.08 -9.61
C TRP A 45 13.37 13.25 -8.66
N SER A 46 12.16 12.93 -9.07
CA SER A 46 11.25 12.00 -8.40
C SER A 46 10.87 10.86 -9.36
N VAL A 47 10.62 9.68 -8.83
CA VAL A 47 10.16 8.53 -9.64
C VAL A 47 8.67 8.67 -9.87
N SER A 48 8.25 8.53 -11.14
CA SER A 48 6.83 8.49 -11.51
C SER A 48 6.13 7.22 -11.00
N ASN A 49 4.79 7.22 -11.07
CA ASN A 49 4.01 6.05 -10.71
C ASN A 49 4.30 4.89 -11.69
N ALA A 50 5.08 3.91 -11.21
CA ALA A 50 5.46 2.74 -12.01
C ALA A 50 4.25 1.95 -12.56
N ALA A 51 3.10 1.98 -11.89
CA ALA A 51 1.90 1.29 -12.36
C ALA A 51 1.30 1.97 -13.60
N SER A 52 1.22 3.30 -13.62
CA SER A 52 0.72 4.09 -14.74
C SER A 52 1.62 3.91 -15.97
N PHE A 53 2.92 4.12 -15.81
CA PHE A 53 3.89 3.96 -16.88
C PHE A 53 3.90 2.54 -17.46
N ASN A 54 3.88 1.51 -16.62
CA ASN A 54 3.80 0.12 -17.06
C ASN A 54 2.49 -0.20 -17.80
N ALA A 55 1.37 0.42 -17.40
CA ALA A 55 0.09 0.27 -18.12
C ALA A 55 0.19 0.92 -19.51
N ALA A 56 0.76 2.11 -19.63
CA ALA A 56 1.00 2.79 -20.91
C ALA A 56 1.91 1.94 -21.83
N MET A 57 2.99 1.38 -21.29
CA MET A 57 3.88 0.48 -22.04
C MET A 57 3.17 -0.77 -22.56
N ARG A 58 2.31 -1.39 -21.74
CA ARG A 58 1.50 -2.55 -22.16
C ARG A 58 0.49 -2.19 -23.26
N ALA A 59 -0.17 -1.04 -23.13
CA ALA A 59 -1.09 -0.53 -24.15
C ALA A 59 -0.40 -0.32 -25.51
N LEU A 60 0.88 0.05 -25.48
CA LEU A 60 1.74 0.18 -26.67
C LEU A 60 2.33 -1.18 -27.14
N GLY A 61 1.87 -2.30 -26.58
CA GLY A 61 2.26 -3.66 -26.99
C GLY A 61 3.61 -4.11 -26.43
N GLN A 62 4.08 -3.55 -25.32
CA GLN A 62 5.27 -4.04 -24.64
C GLN A 62 4.93 -5.27 -23.78
N THR A 63 5.19 -6.46 -24.28
CA THR A 63 4.98 -7.75 -23.60
C THR A 63 6.30 -8.44 -23.22
N THR A 64 7.40 -8.01 -23.81
CA THR A 64 8.73 -8.60 -23.58
C THR A 64 9.40 -7.93 -22.40
N PRO A 65 10.05 -8.67 -21.46
CA PRO A 65 10.86 -8.08 -20.38
C PRO A 65 11.93 -7.13 -20.92
N VAL A 66 12.20 -6.03 -20.20
CA VAL A 66 13.11 -4.96 -20.64
C VAL A 66 14.49 -5.51 -20.97
N GLY A 67 15.05 -6.38 -20.10
CA GLY A 67 16.37 -6.94 -20.30
C GLY A 67 16.49 -7.79 -21.56
N LYS A 68 15.43 -8.54 -21.90
CA LYS A 68 15.39 -9.33 -23.14
C LYS A 68 15.21 -8.43 -24.37
N ALA A 69 14.43 -7.36 -24.27
CA ALA A 69 14.20 -6.41 -25.34
C ALA A 69 15.47 -5.59 -25.65
N LEU A 70 16.20 -5.13 -24.61
CA LEU A 70 17.45 -4.38 -24.75
C LEU A 70 18.58 -5.15 -25.45
N LYS A 71 18.59 -6.48 -25.33
CA LYS A 71 19.60 -7.37 -25.94
C LYS A 71 19.22 -7.90 -27.33
N SER A 72 17.98 -7.74 -27.72
CA SER A 72 17.47 -8.24 -29.00
C SER A 72 17.35 -7.10 -30.03
N GLY A 73 17.12 -7.45 -31.30
CA GLY A 73 16.77 -6.48 -32.33
C GLY A 73 15.46 -5.71 -32.10
N ARG A 74 14.86 -5.83 -30.91
CA ARG A 74 13.65 -5.10 -30.49
C ARG A 74 13.98 -3.88 -29.62
N ARG A 75 15.24 -3.55 -29.46
CA ARG A 75 15.74 -2.42 -28.63
C ARG A 75 15.14 -1.10 -29.04
N ASP A 76 15.21 -0.76 -30.34
CA ASP A 76 14.71 0.51 -30.86
C ASP A 76 13.18 0.62 -30.68
N ALA A 77 12.47 -0.48 -30.89
CA ALA A 77 11.04 -0.55 -30.65
C ALA A 77 10.68 -0.38 -29.16
N LEU A 78 11.52 -0.85 -28.23
CA LEU A 78 11.35 -0.62 -26.80
C LEU A 78 11.54 0.86 -26.44
N ILE A 79 12.63 1.47 -26.94
CA ILE A 79 12.94 2.89 -26.71
C ILE A 79 11.81 3.78 -27.24
N GLU A 80 11.34 3.51 -28.44
CA GLU A 80 10.23 4.25 -29.05
C GLU A 80 8.91 4.12 -28.25
N ARG A 81 8.60 2.94 -27.73
CA ARG A 81 7.43 2.75 -26.85
C ARG A 81 7.61 3.47 -25.52
N ALA A 82 8.80 3.43 -24.94
CA ALA A 82 9.10 4.13 -23.68
C ALA A 82 8.94 5.64 -23.85
N ARG A 83 9.39 6.20 -24.98
CA ARG A 83 9.21 7.59 -25.34
C ARG A 83 7.72 7.97 -25.43
N LYS A 84 6.93 7.19 -26.17
CA LYS A 84 5.49 7.44 -26.30
C LYS A 84 4.74 7.30 -24.96
N ALA A 85 5.14 6.34 -24.13
CA ALA A 85 4.57 6.16 -22.80
C ALA A 85 4.88 7.36 -21.90
N ALA A 86 6.11 7.88 -21.93
CA ALA A 86 6.51 9.04 -21.16
C ALA A 86 5.71 10.30 -21.56
N VAL A 87 5.54 10.54 -22.85
CA VAL A 87 4.70 11.65 -23.34
C VAL A 87 3.26 11.51 -22.86
N ALA A 88 2.70 10.29 -22.88
CA ALA A 88 1.32 10.05 -22.45
C ALA A 88 1.15 10.22 -20.91
N ASP A 89 2.18 9.91 -20.12
CA ASP A 89 2.17 9.96 -18.65
C ASP A 89 2.71 11.31 -18.12
N ASN A 90 3.18 12.19 -19.02
CA ASN A 90 3.81 13.49 -18.72
C ASN A 90 5.10 13.36 -17.90
N ASP A 91 5.87 12.28 -18.15
CA ASP A 91 7.20 12.08 -17.58
C ASP A 91 8.27 12.84 -18.40
N GLU A 92 9.22 13.48 -17.72
CA GLU A 92 10.28 14.25 -18.38
C GLU A 92 11.44 13.37 -18.87
N ALA A 93 11.56 12.15 -18.33
CA ALA A 93 12.56 11.18 -18.73
C ALA A 93 12.11 9.74 -18.47
N VAL A 94 12.74 8.77 -19.14
CA VAL A 94 12.55 7.33 -18.86
C VAL A 94 13.90 6.67 -18.64
N LEU A 95 14.00 5.94 -17.54
CA LEU A 95 15.16 5.14 -17.22
C LEU A 95 14.82 3.65 -17.38
N LEU A 96 15.37 3.01 -18.42
CA LEU A 96 15.27 1.57 -18.67
C LEU A 96 16.49 0.88 -18.10
N VAL A 97 16.31 -0.05 -17.18
CA VAL A 97 17.40 -0.74 -16.49
C VAL A 97 17.23 -2.24 -16.58
N SER A 98 18.30 -2.93 -16.97
CA SER A 98 18.38 -4.38 -16.98
C SER A 98 19.53 -4.85 -16.13
N VAL A 99 19.28 -5.80 -15.22
CA VAL A 99 20.29 -6.38 -14.33
C VAL A 99 20.49 -7.84 -14.68
N GLU A 100 21.66 -8.18 -15.20
CA GLU A 100 22.04 -9.55 -15.50
C GLU A 100 22.99 -10.08 -14.42
N ARG A 101 22.66 -11.22 -13.83
CA ARG A 101 23.52 -11.90 -12.87
C ARG A 101 24.55 -12.78 -13.61
N GLN A 102 25.82 -12.52 -13.38
CA GLN A 102 26.92 -13.39 -13.74
C GLN A 102 27.48 -14.03 -12.48
N ARG A 103 28.30 -15.10 -12.64
CA ARG A 103 28.82 -15.88 -11.48
C ARG A 103 29.51 -15.05 -10.39
N LYS A 104 30.18 -13.96 -10.74
CA LYS A 104 30.93 -13.10 -9.81
C LYS A 104 30.63 -11.62 -9.94
N ALA A 105 29.67 -11.25 -10.81
CA ALA A 105 29.32 -9.85 -11.10
C ALA A 105 27.85 -9.69 -11.45
N ARG A 106 27.38 -8.43 -11.47
CA ARG A 106 26.11 -8.02 -12.05
C ARG A 106 26.40 -7.03 -13.17
N LEU A 107 25.88 -7.31 -14.34
CA LEU A 107 25.90 -6.38 -15.46
C LEU A 107 24.63 -5.54 -15.42
N VAL A 108 24.77 -4.25 -15.24
CA VAL A 108 23.63 -3.31 -15.19
C VAL A 108 23.67 -2.46 -16.47
N THR A 109 22.75 -2.74 -17.38
CA THR A 109 22.58 -1.93 -18.61
C THR A 109 21.57 -0.84 -18.32
N ILE A 110 21.91 0.40 -18.59
CA ILE A 110 21.13 1.61 -18.32
C ILE A 110 20.93 2.36 -19.62
N VAL A 111 19.67 2.61 -19.96
CA VAL A 111 19.29 3.44 -21.11
C VAL A 111 18.40 4.57 -20.60
N LEU A 112 18.84 5.79 -20.78
CA LEU A 112 18.07 7.00 -20.47
C LEU A 112 17.47 7.56 -21.76
N VAL A 113 16.16 7.67 -21.77
CA VAL A 113 15.38 8.18 -22.91
C VAL A 113 14.82 9.54 -22.55
N ASP A 114 15.16 10.53 -23.34
CA ASP A 114 14.51 11.84 -23.34
C ASP A 114 13.31 11.79 -24.30
N PRO A 115 12.07 12.06 -23.85
CA PRO A 115 10.90 12.04 -24.73
C PRO A 115 10.98 13.03 -25.90
N ALA A 116 11.77 14.10 -25.78
CA ALA A 116 11.96 15.11 -26.81
C ALA A 116 12.95 14.71 -27.93
N HIS A 117 13.74 13.64 -27.71
CA HIS A 117 14.78 13.23 -28.66
C HIS A 117 14.57 11.79 -29.12
N ASP A 118 14.92 11.53 -30.40
CA ASP A 118 14.77 10.20 -31.00
C ASP A 118 15.85 9.19 -30.56
N THR A 119 16.97 9.69 -30.08
CA THR A 119 18.10 8.88 -29.61
C THR A 119 18.19 8.91 -28.09
N PRO A 120 18.58 7.80 -27.45
CA PRO A 120 18.77 7.79 -25.99
C PRO A 120 19.90 8.75 -25.58
N THR A 121 19.67 9.50 -24.51
CA THR A 121 20.65 10.45 -23.94
C THR A 121 21.80 9.72 -23.27
N LEU A 122 21.53 8.55 -22.69
CA LEU A 122 22.54 7.67 -22.10
C LEU A 122 22.28 6.23 -22.54
N ASP A 123 23.34 5.54 -22.88
CA ASP A 123 23.36 4.11 -23.18
C ASP A 123 24.67 3.53 -22.66
N THR A 124 24.63 2.91 -21.49
CA THR A 124 25.83 2.41 -20.83
C THR A 124 25.59 1.09 -20.10
N THR A 125 26.67 0.35 -19.89
CA THR A 125 26.66 -0.87 -19.09
C THR A 125 27.70 -0.77 -18.00
N VAL A 126 27.26 -0.91 -16.75
CA VAL A 126 28.10 -0.85 -15.56
C VAL A 126 28.22 -2.25 -14.97
N THR A 127 29.47 -2.68 -14.70
CA THR A 127 29.72 -3.94 -14.01
C THR A 127 29.83 -3.71 -12.51
N LEU A 128 28.97 -4.37 -11.73
CA LEU A 128 28.96 -4.34 -10.28
C LEU A 128 29.37 -5.70 -9.71
N PRO A 129 29.92 -5.78 -8.48
CA PRO A 129 30.13 -7.06 -7.81
C PRO A 129 28.81 -7.81 -7.56
N ALA A 130 28.90 -9.12 -7.32
CA ALA A 130 27.71 -9.96 -7.06
C ALA A 130 26.87 -9.46 -5.85
N SER A 131 27.55 -8.86 -4.86
CA SER A 131 26.94 -8.16 -3.70
C SER A 131 27.35 -6.69 -3.77
N PRO A 132 26.52 -5.82 -4.36
CA PRO A 132 26.83 -4.40 -4.47
C PRO A 132 26.92 -3.73 -3.09
N SER A 133 27.89 -2.86 -2.94
CA SER A 133 28.10 -2.00 -1.76
C SER A 133 27.51 -0.61 -1.97
N ALA A 134 27.50 0.22 -0.92
CA ALA A 134 27.09 1.62 -1.03
C ALA A 134 27.96 2.42 -2.04
N SER A 135 29.27 2.09 -2.15
CA SER A 135 30.15 2.70 -3.14
C SER A 135 29.79 2.33 -4.58
N ASP A 136 29.20 1.17 -4.81
CA ASP A 136 28.74 0.76 -6.13
C ASP A 136 27.43 1.44 -6.53
N ALA A 137 26.56 1.74 -5.55
CA ALA A 137 25.41 2.61 -5.76
C ALA A 137 25.84 4.02 -6.17
N GLN A 138 26.90 4.58 -5.55
CA GLN A 138 27.48 5.86 -5.95
C GLN A 138 28.02 5.87 -7.39
N LYS A 139 28.62 4.77 -7.86
CA LYS A 139 29.06 4.66 -9.26
C LYS A 139 27.87 4.70 -10.23
N LEU A 140 26.76 4.03 -9.89
CA LEU A 140 25.53 4.12 -10.68
C LEU A 140 24.95 5.54 -10.67
N MET A 141 24.93 6.21 -9.51
CA MET A 141 24.52 7.62 -9.42
C MET A 141 25.39 8.52 -10.31
N ALA A 142 26.70 8.38 -10.24
CA ALA A 142 27.61 9.17 -11.05
C ALA A 142 27.39 8.98 -12.57
N ALA A 143 27.01 7.76 -12.97
CA ALA A 143 26.71 7.45 -14.37
C ALA A 143 25.39 8.04 -14.84
N ILE A 144 24.40 8.21 -13.97
CA ILE A 144 23.04 8.63 -14.30
C ILE A 144 22.82 10.13 -14.09
N ALA A 145 23.42 10.72 -13.05
CA ALA A 145 23.10 12.09 -12.61
C ALA A 145 23.40 13.16 -13.69
N GLY A 146 24.60 13.12 -14.27
CA GLY A 146 24.98 14.09 -15.31
C GLY A 146 24.07 14.06 -16.54
N PRO A 147 23.83 12.88 -17.15
CA PRO A 147 22.88 12.74 -18.25
C PRO A 147 21.45 13.13 -17.90
N LEU A 148 20.94 12.84 -16.70
CA LEU A 148 19.61 13.28 -16.24
C LEU A 148 19.53 14.80 -16.14
N ASP A 149 20.53 15.43 -15.57
CA ASP A 149 20.56 16.89 -15.42
C ASP A 149 20.73 17.64 -16.77
N SER A 150 21.21 16.94 -17.81
CA SER A 150 21.33 17.49 -19.16
C SER A 150 20.00 17.54 -19.94
N ILE A 151 18.97 16.83 -19.50
CA ILE A 151 17.64 16.88 -20.12
C ILE A 151 17.01 18.25 -19.82
N PRO A 152 16.57 19.02 -20.84
CA PRO A 152 15.93 20.31 -20.59
C PRO A 152 14.64 20.15 -19.77
N ALA A 153 14.41 21.05 -18.81
CA ALA A 153 13.14 21.07 -18.08
C ALA A 153 12.01 21.48 -19.04
N THR A 154 11.11 20.57 -19.30
CA THR A 154 9.88 20.88 -20.03
C THR A 154 8.91 21.55 -19.06
N LYS A 155 8.57 22.83 -19.33
CA LYS A 155 7.47 23.48 -18.59
C LYS A 155 6.22 22.59 -18.70
N PRO A 156 5.51 22.30 -17.59
CA PRO A 156 4.28 21.53 -17.68
C PRO A 156 3.33 22.24 -18.64
N THR A 157 2.99 21.60 -19.73
CA THR A 157 1.94 22.06 -20.64
C THR A 157 0.64 22.02 -19.84
N PRO A 158 -0.06 23.16 -19.65
CA PRO A 158 -1.32 23.14 -18.92
C PRO A 158 -2.23 22.14 -19.62
N LYS A 159 -2.74 21.17 -18.85
CA LYS A 159 -3.70 20.18 -19.32
C LYS A 159 -4.81 20.93 -20.04
N ALA A 160 -4.98 20.68 -21.33
CA ALA A 160 -5.97 21.35 -22.15
C ALA A 160 -7.33 21.24 -21.47
N THR A 161 -7.81 22.37 -20.97
CA THR A 161 -9.18 22.51 -20.50
C THR A 161 -10.05 22.23 -21.73
N THR A 162 -10.85 21.21 -21.68
CA THR A 162 -11.86 20.89 -22.69
C THR A 162 -12.61 22.19 -23.02
N PRO A 163 -12.72 22.61 -24.31
CA PRO A 163 -13.44 23.82 -24.64
C PRO A 163 -14.87 23.69 -24.16
N GLU A 164 -15.30 24.60 -23.31
CA GLU A 164 -16.71 24.81 -22.99
C GLU A 164 -17.50 24.96 -24.28
N THR A 165 -18.33 23.99 -24.57
CA THR A 165 -19.33 24.08 -25.63
C THR A 165 -20.35 25.14 -25.21
N PRO A 166 -20.63 26.14 -26.08
CA PRO A 166 -21.64 27.15 -25.78
C PRO A 166 -22.96 26.46 -25.52
N GLN A 167 -23.52 26.67 -24.34
CA GLN A 167 -24.86 26.21 -24.01
C GLN A 167 -25.88 26.94 -24.88
N LEU A 168 -26.40 26.23 -25.88
CA LEU A 168 -27.69 26.56 -26.48
C LEU A 168 -28.75 26.39 -25.38
N GLN A 169 -29.32 27.48 -24.90
CA GLN A 169 -30.52 27.48 -24.08
C GLN A 169 -31.67 26.95 -24.94
N GLU A 170 -31.86 25.65 -24.95
CA GLU A 170 -33.05 25.02 -25.43
C GLU A 170 -34.11 25.12 -24.30
N VAL A 171 -35.18 25.82 -24.59
CA VAL A 171 -36.36 25.96 -23.74
C VAL A 171 -36.97 24.57 -23.62
N LEU A 172 -36.61 23.83 -22.60
CA LEU A 172 -37.18 22.51 -22.28
C LEU A 172 -38.58 22.68 -21.72
N ALA A 173 -39.55 22.11 -22.41
CA ALA A 173 -40.86 21.79 -21.87
C ALA A 173 -40.68 20.94 -20.58
N PRO A 174 -41.55 21.10 -19.55
CA PRO A 174 -41.40 20.32 -18.31
C PRO A 174 -41.43 18.83 -18.63
N ALA A 175 -40.36 18.14 -18.24
CA ALA A 175 -40.24 16.69 -18.39
C ALA A 175 -41.38 16.00 -17.63
N PRO A 176 -41.98 14.93 -18.19
CA PRO A 176 -42.97 14.12 -17.48
C PRO A 176 -42.30 13.57 -16.19
N PRO A 177 -43.08 13.44 -15.07
CA PRO A 177 -42.53 12.89 -13.84
C PRO A 177 -41.98 11.49 -14.10
N PRO A 178 -40.82 11.16 -13.54
CA PRO A 178 -40.23 9.84 -13.70
C PRO A 178 -41.20 8.78 -13.14
N PRO A 179 -41.21 7.58 -13.77
CA PRO A 179 -42.08 6.50 -13.29
C PRO A 179 -41.71 6.15 -11.85
N ALA A 180 -42.73 5.88 -11.03
CA ALA A 180 -42.62 5.68 -9.58
C ALA A 180 -41.67 4.53 -9.17
N ASP A 181 -41.31 3.65 -10.10
CA ASP A 181 -40.37 2.53 -9.87
C ASP A 181 -38.86 2.94 -9.80
N GLU A 182 -38.48 4.14 -10.23
CA GLU A 182 -37.10 4.62 -10.10
C GLU A 182 -36.78 5.21 -8.72
N ALA A 183 -37.81 5.61 -7.96
CA ALA A 183 -37.62 6.20 -6.63
C ALA A 183 -37.21 5.18 -5.54
N GLU A 184 -37.41 3.89 -5.79
CA GLU A 184 -37.04 2.83 -4.82
C GLU A 184 -35.60 2.33 -4.92
N ARG A 185 -34.84 2.72 -5.96
CA ARG A 185 -33.45 2.30 -6.15
C ARG A 185 -32.43 3.17 -5.41
N THR A 186 -32.85 4.04 -4.53
CA THR A 186 -32.04 5.18 -4.08
C THR A 186 -31.44 5.10 -2.69
N SER A 187 -31.33 3.92 -2.09
CA SER A 187 -30.55 3.78 -0.85
C SER A 187 -29.44 2.77 -1.11
N GLY A 188 -28.23 3.27 -1.35
CA GLY A 188 -27.03 2.47 -1.43
C GLY A 188 -26.87 1.66 -0.14
N ASP A 189 -27.43 0.47 -0.14
CA ASP A 189 -27.38 -0.43 1.00
C ASP A 189 -26.13 -1.29 0.86
N ALA A 190 -25.12 -1.02 1.71
CA ALA A 190 -23.88 -1.80 1.77
C ALA A 190 -24.11 -3.31 1.88
N THR A 191 -25.29 -3.72 2.34
CA THR A 191 -25.66 -5.14 2.43
C THR A 191 -25.99 -5.77 1.08
N ARG A 192 -26.26 -4.95 0.05
CA ARG A 192 -26.63 -5.39 -1.31
C ARG A 192 -25.61 -4.99 -2.37
N ALA A 193 -24.59 -4.23 -2.00
CA ALA A 193 -23.58 -3.77 -2.94
C ALA A 193 -22.87 -4.96 -3.63
N ILE A 194 -22.74 -4.86 -4.95
CA ILE A 194 -21.98 -5.77 -5.78
C ILE A 194 -20.49 -5.44 -5.66
N ALA A 195 -20.17 -4.16 -5.57
CA ALA A 195 -18.83 -3.64 -5.36
C ALA A 195 -18.84 -2.63 -4.23
N ASP A 196 -17.87 -2.72 -3.37
CA ASP A 196 -17.60 -1.78 -2.27
C ASP A 196 -16.13 -1.40 -2.36
N LEU A 197 -15.85 -0.10 -2.51
CA LEU A 197 -14.51 0.46 -2.54
C LEU A 197 -14.40 1.52 -1.46
N SER A 198 -13.44 1.39 -0.56
CA SER A 198 -13.21 2.38 0.48
C SER A 198 -11.78 2.89 0.49
N VAL A 199 -11.64 4.20 0.70
CA VAL A 199 -10.34 4.88 0.88
C VAL A 199 -10.39 5.65 2.20
N GLY A 200 -9.32 5.60 2.97
CA GLY A 200 -9.31 6.23 4.28
C GLY A 200 -7.93 6.55 4.81
N VAL A 201 -7.95 7.37 5.86
CA VAL A 201 -6.80 7.67 6.71
C VAL A 201 -6.85 6.80 7.95
N LEU A 202 -5.68 6.34 8.40
CA LEU A 202 -5.56 5.55 9.60
C LEU A 202 -4.53 6.17 10.56
N LEU A 203 -4.73 5.90 11.85
CA LEU A 203 -3.71 6.08 12.87
C LEU A 203 -3.40 4.70 13.45
N GLY A 204 -2.13 4.29 13.36
CA GLY A 204 -1.68 3.02 13.86
C GLY A 204 -0.75 3.17 15.06
N SER A 205 -0.86 2.28 16.06
CA SER A 205 0.12 2.11 17.12
C SER A 205 0.59 0.68 17.18
N ARG A 206 1.84 0.48 17.62
CA ARG A 206 2.45 -0.84 17.79
C ARG A 206 3.13 -0.91 19.14
N HIS A 207 2.91 -2.01 19.86
CA HIS A 207 3.61 -2.34 21.10
C HIS A 207 4.21 -3.74 20.98
N PHE A 208 5.55 -3.82 21.04
CA PHE A 208 6.30 -5.08 21.01
C PHE A 208 7.04 -5.28 22.32
N SER A 209 6.84 -6.43 22.96
CA SER A 209 7.49 -6.76 24.24
C SER A 209 7.89 -8.23 24.32
N TYR A 210 9.03 -8.49 24.96
CA TYR A 210 9.48 -9.84 25.27
C TYR A 210 8.97 -10.29 26.63
N LYS A 211 8.71 -11.60 26.78
CA LYS A 211 8.40 -12.25 28.04
C LYS A 211 9.60 -13.02 28.54
N ASP A 212 9.86 -12.98 29.83
CA ASP A 212 10.91 -13.76 30.51
C ASP A 212 12.28 -13.56 29.81
N ALA A 213 12.59 -12.33 29.40
CA ALA A 213 13.85 -12.00 28.77
C ALA A 213 14.99 -12.10 29.79
N ILE A 214 16.01 -12.88 29.44
CA ILE A 214 17.25 -12.98 30.20
C ILE A 214 18.35 -12.24 29.45
N GLY A 215 18.84 -11.13 30.03
CA GLY A 215 19.84 -10.29 29.40
C GLY A 215 19.31 -8.93 28.96
N ARG A 216 20.25 -8.02 28.60
CA ARG A 216 19.93 -6.63 28.21
C ARG A 216 19.85 -6.43 26.71
N ASN A 217 19.95 -7.50 25.92
CA ASN A 217 19.99 -7.47 24.45
C ASN A 217 18.62 -7.61 23.79
N LEU A 218 17.53 -7.62 24.57
CA LEU A 218 16.15 -7.68 24.09
C LEU A 218 15.40 -6.46 24.59
N ARG A 219 14.97 -5.59 23.68
CA ARG A 219 14.27 -4.35 24.00
C ARG A 219 12.80 -4.41 23.60
N PRO A 220 11.90 -3.85 24.43
CA PRO A 220 10.56 -3.53 23.95
C PRO A 220 10.64 -2.39 22.92
N TYR A 221 9.61 -2.27 22.11
CA TYR A 221 9.52 -1.24 21.07
C TYR A 221 8.07 -0.75 20.96
N ASP A 222 7.92 0.57 20.97
CA ASP A 222 6.62 1.24 20.91
C ASP A 222 6.57 2.25 19.78
N VAL A 223 5.41 2.30 19.11
CA VAL A 223 4.99 3.36 18.20
C VAL A 223 3.63 3.86 18.69
N ASP A 224 3.55 5.09 19.15
CA ASP A 224 2.31 5.63 19.71
C ASP A 224 1.28 6.00 18.64
N ALA A 225 1.71 6.61 17.54
CA ALA A 225 0.83 7.01 16.45
C ALA A 225 1.58 7.12 15.11
N ALA A 226 1.25 6.27 14.16
CA ALA A 226 1.75 6.34 12.79
C ALA A 226 0.59 6.75 11.86
N PRO A 227 0.69 7.85 11.13
CA PRO A 227 -0.29 8.19 10.10
C PRO A 227 -0.13 7.25 8.91
N MET A 228 -1.26 6.69 8.46
CA MET A 228 -1.30 5.71 7.38
C MET A 228 -2.41 6.05 6.39
N LEU A 229 -2.29 5.59 5.15
CA LEU A 229 -3.36 5.54 4.16
C LEU A 229 -3.81 4.09 3.95
N GLY A 230 -5.10 3.91 3.67
CA GLY A 230 -5.64 2.60 3.39
C GLY A 230 -6.69 2.60 2.28
N VAL A 231 -6.72 1.50 1.55
CA VAL A 231 -7.71 1.20 0.51
C VAL A 231 -8.24 -0.20 0.78
N ALA A 232 -9.57 -0.35 0.77
CA ALA A 232 -10.19 -1.67 0.85
C ALA A 232 -11.24 -1.83 -0.25
N MET A 233 -11.37 -3.05 -0.74
CA MET A 233 -12.29 -3.41 -1.80
C MET A 233 -13.00 -4.72 -1.45
N GLU A 234 -14.29 -4.81 -1.77
CA GLU A 234 -15.07 -6.05 -1.73
C GLU A 234 -15.88 -6.16 -3.02
N LEU A 235 -15.89 -7.33 -3.66
CA LEU A 235 -16.59 -7.60 -4.91
C LEU A 235 -17.44 -8.85 -4.77
N HIS A 236 -18.70 -8.79 -5.18
CA HIS A 236 -19.65 -9.90 -5.27
C HIS A 236 -20.07 -10.11 -6.72
N PRO A 237 -19.27 -10.83 -7.53
CA PRO A 237 -19.46 -10.89 -8.99
C PRO A 237 -20.67 -11.72 -9.45
N PHE A 238 -21.25 -12.51 -8.55
CA PHE A 238 -22.33 -13.45 -8.92
C PHE A 238 -23.70 -12.88 -8.56
N THR A 239 -24.27 -12.04 -9.41
CA THR A 239 -25.53 -11.33 -9.13
C THR A 239 -26.77 -12.20 -9.31
N ASP A 240 -26.74 -13.16 -10.27
CA ASP A 240 -27.94 -13.85 -10.76
C ASP A 240 -28.26 -15.14 -10.02
N THR A 241 -27.34 -15.66 -9.22
CA THR A 241 -27.53 -16.93 -8.52
C THR A 241 -27.80 -16.70 -7.03
N PRO A 242 -28.94 -17.12 -6.47
CA PRO A 242 -29.33 -16.80 -5.10
C PRO A 242 -28.33 -17.13 -4.00
N VAL A 243 -27.54 -18.20 -4.16
CA VAL A 243 -26.51 -18.63 -3.21
C VAL A 243 -25.16 -17.98 -3.53
N LEU A 244 -24.77 -17.94 -4.81
CA LEU A 244 -23.44 -17.45 -5.21
C LEU A 244 -23.31 -15.94 -5.05
N LYS A 245 -24.39 -15.16 -5.11
CA LYS A 245 -24.38 -13.71 -4.87
C LYS A 245 -23.88 -13.31 -3.46
N GLU A 246 -23.90 -14.24 -2.53
CA GLU A 246 -23.40 -14.02 -1.18
C GLU A 246 -21.90 -14.33 -1.06
N ILE A 247 -21.29 -14.88 -2.12
CA ILE A 247 -19.86 -15.15 -2.19
C ILE A 247 -19.16 -13.95 -2.84
N GLY A 248 -18.17 -13.41 -2.18
CA GLY A 248 -17.37 -12.28 -2.65
C GLY A 248 -15.87 -12.47 -2.44
N PHE A 249 -15.13 -11.56 -3.01
CA PHE A 249 -13.68 -11.43 -2.82
C PHE A 249 -13.40 -10.08 -2.16
N TYR A 250 -12.41 -10.06 -1.28
CA TYR A 250 -11.97 -8.82 -0.66
C TYR A 250 -10.47 -8.62 -0.79
N GLY A 251 -10.06 -7.35 -0.76
CA GLY A 251 -8.67 -6.91 -0.62
C GLY A 251 -8.61 -5.69 0.27
N ASP A 252 -7.63 -5.63 1.16
CA ASP A 252 -7.32 -4.47 2.00
C ASP A 252 -5.82 -4.20 1.92
N PHE A 253 -5.47 -2.92 1.81
CA PHE A 253 -4.11 -2.43 1.84
C PHE A 253 -4.02 -1.21 2.72
N SER A 254 -3.00 -1.15 3.58
CA SER A 254 -2.67 0.07 4.31
C SER A 254 -1.16 0.23 4.44
N SER A 255 -0.69 1.48 4.46
CA SER A 255 0.73 1.79 4.59
C SER A 255 0.94 3.09 5.34
N ALA A 256 1.95 3.14 6.21
CA ALA A 256 2.39 4.36 6.85
C ALA A 256 2.95 5.35 5.81
N ILE A 257 2.54 6.61 5.93
CA ILE A 257 2.98 7.69 5.02
C ILE A 257 4.36 8.19 5.45
N ALA A 258 4.54 8.37 6.77
CA ALA A 258 5.78 8.82 7.35
C ALA A 258 5.93 8.17 8.73
N LEU A 259 6.97 7.36 8.88
CA LEU A 259 7.29 6.71 10.14
C LEU A 259 8.82 6.70 10.30
N ALA A 260 9.28 7.24 11.41
CA ALA A 260 10.67 7.18 11.80
C ALA A 260 10.77 6.62 13.22
N SER A 261 11.71 5.72 13.42
CA SER A 261 12.07 5.16 14.72
C SER A 261 13.34 5.82 15.23
N ALA A 262 13.57 5.78 16.53
CA ALA A 262 14.82 6.23 17.11
C ALA A 262 15.62 5.08 17.71
N THR A 263 16.92 5.05 17.48
CA THR A 263 17.85 4.17 18.19
C THR A 263 17.95 4.56 19.65
N GLN A 264 18.61 3.75 20.47
CA GLN A 264 18.89 4.09 21.88
C GLN A 264 19.77 5.35 22.01
N SER A 265 20.61 5.63 21.02
CA SER A 265 21.42 6.85 20.96
C SER A 265 20.66 8.08 20.44
N GLY A 266 19.36 7.95 20.09
CA GLY A 266 18.53 9.02 19.53
C GLY A 266 18.67 9.24 18.03
N ALA A 267 19.46 8.42 17.32
CA ALA A 267 19.57 8.53 15.87
C ALA A 267 18.26 8.07 15.20
N ALA A 268 17.76 8.87 14.25
CA ALA A 268 16.55 8.54 13.52
C ALA A 268 16.81 7.40 12.52
N VAL A 269 15.87 6.46 12.44
CA VAL A 269 15.90 5.31 11.54
C VAL A 269 14.60 5.28 10.77
N GLY A 270 14.71 5.23 9.45
CA GLY A 270 13.55 5.04 8.58
C GLY A 270 12.84 3.73 8.90
N THR A 271 11.52 3.80 8.98
CA THR A 271 10.69 2.64 9.34
C THR A 271 9.56 2.52 8.34
N GLN A 272 9.33 1.31 7.86
CA GLN A 272 8.23 0.97 6.97
C GLN A 272 7.20 0.13 7.74
N TRP A 273 5.94 0.54 7.67
CA TRP A 273 4.82 -0.26 8.16
C TRP A 273 3.76 -0.36 7.07
N ALA A 274 3.43 -1.58 6.68
CA ALA A 274 2.40 -1.85 5.68
C ALA A 274 1.66 -3.15 6.00
N ARG A 275 0.38 -3.21 5.64
CA ARG A 275 -0.47 -4.39 5.75
C ARG A 275 -1.18 -4.65 4.43
N TYR A 276 -1.29 -5.92 4.09
CA TYR A 276 -1.98 -6.45 2.91
C TYR A 276 -2.85 -7.63 3.33
N ASP A 277 -4.09 -7.65 2.88
CA ASP A 277 -5.02 -8.78 3.07
C ASP A 277 -5.76 -9.04 1.77
N ILE A 278 -5.91 -10.31 1.38
CA ILE A 278 -6.70 -10.73 0.22
C ILE A 278 -7.38 -12.05 0.52
N GLY A 279 -8.64 -12.21 0.10
CA GLY A 279 -9.35 -13.46 0.35
C GLY A 279 -10.75 -13.51 -0.24
N GLY A 280 -11.46 -14.55 0.19
CA GLY A 280 -12.87 -14.76 -0.09
C GLY A 280 -13.75 -14.48 1.13
N ARG A 281 -15.00 -14.10 0.88
CA ARG A 281 -16.00 -13.83 1.90
C ARG A 281 -17.34 -14.41 1.52
N VAL A 282 -18.09 -14.88 2.52
CA VAL A 282 -19.49 -15.29 2.39
C VAL A 282 -20.31 -14.41 3.33
N ARG A 283 -21.44 -13.90 2.84
CA ARG A 283 -22.40 -13.11 3.62
C ARG A 283 -23.71 -13.89 3.79
N VAL A 284 -24.35 -13.70 4.93
CA VAL A 284 -25.73 -14.20 5.19
C VAL A 284 -26.54 -13.06 5.75
N ARG A 285 -27.66 -12.78 5.13
CA ARG A 285 -28.59 -11.72 5.54
C ARG A 285 -29.76 -12.32 6.30
N VAL A 286 -30.06 -11.77 7.49
CA VAL A 286 -31.11 -12.26 8.38
C VAL A 286 -32.01 -11.10 8.80
N GLY A 287 -33.32 -11.32 8.81
CA GLY A 287 -34.31 -10.34 9.25
C GLY A 287 -35.03 -9.61 8.12
N ASN A 288 -35.38 -8.35 8.34
CA ASN A 288 -36.17 -7.55 7.41
C ASN A 288 -35.40 -7.30 6.11
N HIS A 289 -36.08 -7.38 4.96
CA HIS A 289 -35.51 -7.16 3.63
C HIS A 289 -34.96 -5.73 3.42
N GLU A 290 -35.51 -4.74 4.10
CA GLU A 290 -35.07 -3.34 3.95
C GLU A 290 -33.75 -3.07 4.70
N ARG A 291 -33.58 -3.67 5.88
CA ARG A 291 -32.41 -3.46 6.75
C ARG A 291 -31.98 -4.76 7.44
N PRO A 292 -31.47 -5.72 6.70
CA PRO A 292 -31.09 -7.01 7.28
C PRO A 292 -29.86 -6.88 8.18
N VAL A 293 -29.81 -7.68 9.22
CA VAL A 293 -28.56 -7.97 9.91
C VAL A 293 -27.73 -8.87 9.01
N MET A 294 -26.47 -8.49 8.78
CA MET A 294 -25.55 -9.24 7.94
C MET A 294 -24.52 -9.96 8.81
N PHE A 295 -24.42 -11.26 8.64
CA PHE A 295 -23.32 -12.06 9.16
C PHE A 295 -22.34 -12.39 8.03
N GLY A 296 -21.04 -12.32 8.31
CA GLY A 296 -19.99 -12.63 7.37
C GLY A 296 -19.03 -13.68 7.92
N ALA A 297 -18.50 -14.48 7.01
CA ALA A 297 -17.33 -15.31 7.28
C ALA A 297 -16.34 -15.11 6.14
N SER A 298 -15.08 -14.85 6.47
CA SER A 298 -14.04 -14.65 5.46
C SER A 298 -12.78 -15.46 5.78
N GLY A 299 -12.07 -15.83 4.71
CA GLY A 299 -10.79 -16.51 4.79
C GLY A 299 -9.85 -15.99 3.70
N GLY A 300 -8.56 -15.88 4.04
CA GLY A 300 -7.60 -15.32 3.09
C GLY A 300 -6.17 -15.38 3.58
N TYR A 301 -5.30 -14.72 2.82
CA TYR A 301 -3.90 -14.54 3.16
C TYR A 301 -3.63 -13.07 3.47
N GLY A 302 -2.88 -12.83 4.54
CA GLY A 302 -2.44 -11.51 4.94
C GLY A 302 -0.94 -11.41 5.15
N LEU A 303 -0.44 -10.20 5.04
CA LEU A 303 0.96 -9.85 5.29
C LEU A 303 1.00 -8.55 6.10
N GLU A 304 1.56 -8.62 7.31
CA GLU A 304 1.87 -7.45 8.16
C GLU A 304 3.37 -7.23 8.17
N VAL A 305 3.83 -6.10 7.67
CA VAL A 305 5.25 -5.77 7.53
C VAL A 305 5.58 -4.58 8.40
N PHE A 306 6.56 -4.75 9.29
CA PHE A 306 7.16 -3.65 10.03
C PHE A 306 8.68 -3.78 9.95
N ARG A 307 9.33 -2.96 9.14
CA ARG A 307 10.75 -3.05 8.83
C ARG A 307 11.46 -1.74 9.08
N PHE A 308 12.68 -1.87 9.60
CA PHE A 308 13.62 -0.77 9.66
C PHE A 308 14.42 -0.73 8.35
N THR A 309 14.49 0.44 7.70
CA THR A 309 15.08 0.58 6.36
C THR A 309 16.61 0.61 6.39
N ASP A 310 17.20 0.90 7.53
CA ASP A 310 18.67 0.97 7.71
C ASP A 310 19.15 -0.04 8.76
N ALA A 311 19.07 -1.33 8.38
CA ALA A 311 19.36 -2.45 9.28
C ALA A 311 20.82 -2.51 9.76
N THR A 312 21.76 -1.82 9.11
CA THR A 312 23.18 -1.79 9.52
C THR A 312 23.44 -0.82 10.66
N THR A 313 22.59 0.17 10.85
CA THR A 313 22.71 1.22 11.88
C THR A 313 21.81 0.93 13.08
N ILE A 314 20.86 -0.02 12.94
CA ILE A 314 19.93 -0.37 14.00
C ILE A 314 20.57 -1.29 14.99
N ASP A 315 20.32 -0.96 16.24
CA ASP A 315 20.56 -1.82 17.39
C ASP A 315 20.06 -3.24 17.10
N PRO A 316 20.95 -4.26 17.11
CA PRO A 316 20.54 -5.64 16.82
C PRO A 316 19.46 -6.20 17.77
N GLN A 317 19.08 -5.42 18.79
CA GLN A 317 18.04 -5.73 19.76
C GLN A 317 16.61 -5.63 19.22
N LEU A 318 16.38 -4.92 18.10
CA LEU A 318 15.05 -4.71 17.50
C LEU A 318 14.92 -5.47 16.17
N PRO A 319 14.14 -6.58 16.13
CA PRO A 319 13.92 -7.30 14.88
C PRO A 319 12.90 -6.59 13.99
N SER A 320 13.18 -6.57 12.69
CA SER A 320 12.12 -6.36 11.70
C SER A 320 11.15 -7.54 11.72
N VAL A 321 9.86 -7.26 11.59
CA VAL A 321 8.84 -8.31 11.51
C VAL A 321 8.17 -8.31 10.15
N SER A 322 7.81 -9.50 9.70
CA SER A 322 7.05 -9.70 8.48
C SER A 322 6.17 -10.94 8.69
N TYR A 323 4.96 -10.71 9.21
CA TYR A 323 4.00 -11.77 9.46
C TYR A 323 3.28 -12.12 8.17
N GLY A 324 3.58 -13.30 7.59
CA GLY A 324 2.68 -13.93 6.62
C GLY A 324 1.71 -14.82 7.38
N PHE A 325 0.41 -14.67 7.17
CA PHE A 325 -0.59 -15.43 7.89
C PHE A 325 -1.78 -15.84 7.03
N ILE A 326 -2.38 -16.99 7.36
CA ILE A 326 -3.71 -17.37 6.89
C ILE A 326 -4.72 -16.86 7.91
N ARG A 327 -5.68 -16.05 7.45
CA ARG A 327 -6.70 -15.41 8.27
C ARG A 327 -8.04 -16.11 8.11
N GLY A 328 -8.71 -16.41 9.22
CA GLY A 328 -10.13 -16.73 9.29
C GLY A 328 -10.84 -15.71 10.16
N LEU A 329 -11.93 -15.10 9.67
CA LEU A 329 -12.64 -14.02 10.35
C LEU A 329 -14.15 -14.25 10.29
N LEU A 330 -14.83 -13.99 11.40
CA LEU A 330 -16.29 -13.90 11.50
C LEU A 330 -16.67 -12.46 11.80
N ASP A 331 -17.69 -11.95 11.13
CA ASP A 331 -18.16 -10.58 11.32
C ASP A 331 -19.69 -10.48 11.34
N VAL A 332 -20.15 -9.40 11.94
CA VAL A 332 -21.56 -9.01 11.97
C VAL A 332 -21.71 -7.53 11.71
N ARG A 333 -22.72 -7.16 10.92
CA ARG A 333 -23.14 -5.77 10.71
C ARG A 333 -24.61 -5.62 11.05
N VAL A 334 -24.93 -4.71 11.97
CA VAL A 334 -26.28 -4.48 12.50
C VAL A 334 -26.70 -3.05 12.19
N PRO A 335 -27.71 -2.83 11.34
CA PRO A 335 -28.27 -1.49 11.11
C PRO A 335 -29.09 -1.04 12.32
N ILE A 336 -28.79 0.16 12.85
CA ILE A 336 -29.48 0.78 13.98
C ILE A 336 -29.85 2.21 13.58
N GLY A 337 -31.09 2.41 13.15
CA GLY A 337 -31.55 3.70 12.63
C GLY A 337 -30.67 4.12 11.41
N PRO A 338 -30.12 5.34 11.37
CA PRO A 338 -29.27 5.80 10.25
C PRO A 338 -27.82 5.26 10.30
N VAL A 339 -27.46 4.53 11.34
CA VAL A 339 -26.10 4.03 11.56
C VAL A 339 -26.08 2.52 11.43
N ALA A 340 -25.03 1.96 10.86
CA ALA A 340 -24.75 0.52 10.95
C ALA A 340 -23.54 0.29 11.85
N LEU A 341 -23.69 -0.56 12.87
CA LEU A 341 -22.59 -0.99 13.71
C LEU A 341 -22.02 -2.31 13.18
N SER A 342 -20.72 -2.48 13.30
CA SER A 342 -20.03 -3.71 12.89
C SER A 342 -19.07 -4.21 13.98
N ALA A 343 -18.94 -5.52 14.06
CA ALA A 343 -17.93 -6.18 14.88
C ALA A 343 -17.38 -7.39 14.12
N ALA A 344 -16.10 -7.66 14.32
CA ALA A 344 -15.45 -8.83 13.73
C ALA A 344 -14.43 -9.42 14.70
N ILE A 345 -14.23 -10.74 14.63
CA ILE A 345 -13.19 -11.45 15.34
C ILE A 345 -12.54 -12.48 14.42
N GLY A 346 -11.21 -12.61 14.50
CA GLY A 346 -10.45 -13.49 13.64
C GLY A 346 -9.29 -14.18 14.32
N TYR A 347 -8.91 -15.30 13.74
CA TYR A 347 -7.70 -16.03 14.05
C TYR A 347 -6.70 -15.94 12.90
N LEU A 348 -5.43 -15.72 13.24
CA LEU A 348 -4.33 -15.57 12.31
C LEU A 348 -3.36 -16.74 12.50
N HIS A 349 -3.38 -17.68 11.57
CA HIS A 349 -2.41 -18.76 11.54
C HIS A 349 -1.13 -18.26 10.85
N VAL A 350 -0.11 -17.95 11.63
CA VAL A 350 1.13 -17.36 11.12
C VAL A 350 2.00 -18.41 10.45
N VAL A 351 2.37 -18.17 9.20
CA VAL A 351 3.21 -19.07 8.38
C VAL A 351 4.61 -18.51 8.14
N ALA A 352 4.81 -17.21 8.41
CA ALA A 352 6.12 -16.55 8.30
C ALA A 352 6.26 -15.49 9.41
N ASN A 353 7.46 -15.35 9.98
CA ASN A 353 7.73 -14.51 11.17
C ASN A 353 8.77 -13.39 10.92
N GLY A 354 9.33 -13.29 9.71
CA GLY A 354 10.43 -12.36 9.43
C GLY A 354 11.68 -12.68 10.26
N ASP A 355 12.38 -11.61 10.68
CA ASP A 355 13.68 -11.75 11.39
C ASP A 355 13.55 -12.38 12.78
N VAL A 356 12.40 -12.30 13.44
CA VAL A 356 12.19 -12.89 14.77
C VAL A 356 12.39 -14.40 14.71
N GLY A 357 11.85 -15.06 13.68
CA GLY A 357 12.01 -16.49 13.48
C GLY A 357 13.45 -16.94 13.20
N LEU A 358 14.29 -16.01 12.68
CA LEU A 358 15.71 -16.28 12.42
C LEU A 358 16.58 -16.05 13.67
N ARG A 359 16.19 -15.14 14.56
CA ARG A 359 16.97 -14.73 15.73
C ARG A 359 16.73 -15.62 16.95
N VAL A 360 15.50 -16.09 17.12
CA VAL A 360 15.12 -16.83 18.32
C VAL A 360 14.72 -18.26 17.93
N ARG A 361 15.36 -19.22 18.57
CA ARG A 361 15.17 -20.65 18.30
C ARG A 361 13.78 -21.14 18.70
N GLY A 362 13.24 -22.09 17.92
CA GLY A 362 11.99 -22.77 18.24
C GLY A 362 10.76 -21.84 18.19
N THR A 363 10.85 -20.74 17.45
CA THR A 363 9.77 -19.76 17.35
C THR A 363 8.48 -20.36 16.82
N ARG A 364 7.42 -20.33 17.63
CA ARG A 364 6.03 -20.60 17.25
C ARG A 364 5.23 -19.33 17.41
N ASN A 365 4.31 -19.08 16.47
CA ASN A 365 3.55 -17.84 16.44
C ASN A 365 2.11 -18.09 15.99
N ALA A 366 1.18 -17.39 16.63
CA ALA A 366 -0.23 -17.31 16.24
C ALA A 366 -0.73 -15.90 16.54
N GLY A 367 -1.84 -15.52 15.95
CA GLY A 367 -2.43 -14.20 16.20
C GLY A 367 -3.94 -14.23 16.31
N VAL A 368 -4.48 -13.18 16.92
CA VAL A 368 -5.91 -12.89 16.97
C VAL A 368 -6.15 -11.46 16.52
N GLU A 369 -7.32 -11.23 15.96
CA GLU A 369 -7.76 -9.92 15.49
C GLU A 369 -9.18 -9.64 15.96
N ALA A 370 -9.45 -8.41 16.36
CA ALA A 370 -10.79 -7.93 16.65
C ALA A 370 -10.99 -6.54 16.03
N THR A 371 -12.15 -6.34 15.39
CA THR A 371 -12.51 -5.05 14.77
C THR A 371 -13.89 -4.64 15.25
N VAL A 372 -14.05 -3.34 15.53
CA VAL A 372 -15.35 -2.72 15.76
C VAL A 372 -15.47 -1.50 14.85
N GLY A 373 -16.69 -1.20 14.41
CA GLY A 373 -16.90 -0.06 13.52
C GLY A 373 -18.32 0.47 13.53
N ALA A 374 -18.43 1.66 12.97
CA ALA A 374 -19.70 2.32 12.70
C ALA A 374 -19.67 2.91 11.28
N ALA A 375 -20.81 2.90 10.63
CA ALA A 375 -20.94 3.39 9.27
C ALA A 375 -22.22 4.21 9.14
N VAL A 376 -22.15 5.33 8.41
CA VAL A 376 -23.26 6.25 8.17
C VAL A 376 -23.38 6.52 6.68
N PRO A 377 -24.43 6.05 6.01
CA PRO A 377 -24.71 6.44 4.63
C PRO A 377 -25.13 7.91 4.59
N PHE A 378 -24.60 8.70 3.66
CA PHE A 378 -24.90 10.13 3.54
C PHE A 378 -25.29 10.56 2.11
N ALA A 379 -25.04 9.72 1.13
CA ALA A 379 -25.46 9.91 -0.26
C ALA A 379 -25.74 8.53 -0.89
N HIS A 380 -26.39 8.52 -2.06
CA HIS A 380 -26.95 7.31 -2.68
C HIS A 380 -25.97 6.11 -2.77
N ALA A 381 -24.68 6.38 -3.00
CA ALA A 381 -23.66 5.34 -3.14
C ALA A 381 -22.51 5.51 -2.14
N PHE A 382 -22.62 6.45 -1.18
CA PHE A 382 -21.50 6.78 -0.31
C PHE A 382 -21.83 6.57 1.17
N GLU A 383 -20.85 6.08 1.88
CA GLU A 383 -20.90 5.81 3.31
C GLU A 383 -19.62 6.29 4.00
N ALA A 384 -19.76 7.03 5.09
CA ALA A 384 -18.65 7.35 5.99
C ALA A 384 -18.49 6.20 6.99
N ARG A 385 -17.25 5.71 7.17
CA ARG A 385 -16.93 4.59 8.05
C ARG A 385 -15.86 4.97 9.06
N LEU A 386 -16.12 4.65 10.32
CA LEU A 386 -15.14 4.71 11.40
C LEU A 386 -14.93 3.29 11.93
N SER A 387 -13.70 2.84 12.07
CA SER A 387 -13.41 1.53 12.64
C SER A 387 -12.14 1.54 13.48
N GLY A 388 -12.07 0.60 14.42
CA GLY A 388 -10.88 0.32 15.20
C GLY A 388 -10.56 -1.17 15.12
N THR A 389 -9.32 -1.52 14.81
CA THR A 389 -8.84 -2.89 14.72
C THR A 389 -7.69 -3.10 15.68
N TYR A 390 -7.78 -4.15 16.48
CA TYR A 390 -6.74 -4.64 17.36
C TYR A 390 -6.26 -5.99 16.87
N THR A 391 -4.96 -6.10 16.57
CA THR A 391 -4.29 -7.33 16.16
C THR A 391 -3.21 -7.68 17.17
N ARG A 392 -3.12 -8.92 17.58
CA ARG A 392 -2.15 -9.40 18.56
C ARG A 392 -1.52 -10.70 18.11
N PHE A 393 -0.19 -10.71 18.01
CA PHE A 393 0.61 -11.90 17.75
C PHE A 393 1.27 -12.38 19.03
N PHE A 394 1.22 -13.70 19.26
CA PHE A 394 1.78 -14.37 20.43
C PHE A 394 2.94 -15.24 20.00
N TYR A 395 4.09 -15.03 20.60
CA TYR A 395 5.26 -15.87 20.40
C TYR A 395 5.50 -16.78 21.59
N SER A 396 5.90 -18.01 21.29
CA SER A 396 6.56 -18.92 22.21
C SER A 396 7.90 -19.30 21.64
N PHE A 397 8.93 -19.26 22.46
CA PHE A 397 10.31 -19.57 22.12
C PHE A 397 10.79 -20.80 22.88
N ASP A 398 11.79 -21.49 22.34
CA ASP A 398 12.40 -22.66 22.95
C ASP A 398 13.93 -22.47 23.04
N PRO A 399 14.39 -21.53 23.92
CA PRO A 399 15.79 -21.21 24.05
C PRO A 399 16.57 -22.34 24.72
N VAL A 400 17.84 -22.48 24.31
CA VAL A 400 18.78 -23.43 24.94
C VAL A 400 19.99 -22.66 25.50
N PRO A 401 20.72 -23.27 26.49
CA PRO A 401 21.91 -22.68 27.02
C PRO A 401 22.93 -22.36 25.90
N GLY A 402 23.42 -21.11 25.87
CA GLY A 402 24.35 -20.64 24.86
C GLY A 402 23.71 -19.81 23.74
N ASP A 403 22.39 -19.74 23.65
CA ASP A 403 21.71 -18.85 22.70
C ASP A 403 21.99 -17.37 23.02
N THR A 404 22.19 -16.57 21.96
CA THR A 404 22.45 -15.13 22.10
C THR A 404 21.21 -14.37 22.60
N TYR A 405 20.02 -14.80 22.19
CA TYR A 405 18.76 -14.17 22.53
C TYR A 405 17.90 -15.17 23.32
N VAL A 406 17.69 -14.89 24.60
CA VAL A 406 16.97 -15.79 25.52
C VAL A 406 15.73 -15.09 26.05
N ALA A 407 14.56 -15.58 25.65
CA ALA A 407 13.25 -15.16 26.15
C ALA A 407 12.29 -16.36 26.10
N GLY A 408 11.29 -16.39 26.96
CA GLY A 408 10.25 -17.43 26.96
C GLY A 408 9.19 -17.17 25.86
N GLY A 409 9.10 -15.94 25.35
CA GLY A 409 8.16 -15.56 24.31
C GLY A 409 8.19 -14.06 24.03
N ALA A 410 7.28 -13.60 23.16
CA ALA A 410 7.05 -12.19 22.91
C ALA A 410 5.57 -11.92 22.61
N LEU A 411 5.18 -10.66 22.72
CA LEU A 411 3.89 -10.13 22.30
C LEU A 411 4.12 -8.97 21.34
N ASP A 412 3.44 -9.01 20.21
CA ASP A 412 3.40 -7.91 19.25
C ASP A 412 1.94 -7.49 19.03
N GLN A 413 1.63 -6.25 19.33
CA GLN A 413 0.28 -5.72 19.37
C GLN A 413 0.20 -4.53 18.43
N PHE A 414 -0.82 -4.53 17.59
CA PHE A 414 -1.12 -3.44 16.65
C PHE A 414 -2.53 -2.94 16.94
N LEU A 415 -2.69 -1.63 17.09
CA LEU A 415 -3.99 -0.98 17.19
C LEU A 415 -4.09 0.05 16.07
N THR A 416 -5.13 -0.04 15.25
CA THR A 416 -5.38 0.91 14.16
C THR A 416 -6.77 1.49 14.26
N GLY A 417 -6.89 2.82 14.17
CA GLY A 417 -8.15 3.53 13.97
C GLY A 417 -8.24 4.01 12.53
N LYS A 418 -9.34 3.77 11.82
CA LYS A 418 -9.55 4.11 10.40
C LYS A 418 -10.79 4.98 10.25
N LEU A 419 -10.66 6.12 9.56
CA LEU A 419 -11.75 6.91 9.02
C LEU A 419 -11.72 6.80 7.51
N ALA A 420 -12.81 6.31 6.90
CA ALA A 420 -12.85 6.04 5.47
C ALA A 420 -14.14 6.55 4.83
N LEU A 421 -14.03 6.86 3.54
CA LEU A 421 -15.14 7.06 2.62
C LEU A 421 -15.28 5.79 1.78
N ALA A 422 -16.46 5.20 1.77
CA ALA A 422 -16.79 4.04 0.96
C ALA A 422 -17.76 4.42 -0.16
N TRP A 423 -17.52 3.90 -1.34
CA TRP A 423 -18.40 3.92 -2.49
C TRP A 423 -18.95 2.51 -2.73
N MET A 424 -20.28 2.42 -2.91
CA MET A 424 -21.01 1.16 -3.05
C MET A 424 -21.78 1.16 -4.36
N TYR A 425 -21.65 0.09 -5.13
CA TYR A 425 -22.31 -0.12 -6.42
C TYR A 425 -23.12 -1.41 -6.43
#